data_7b92b11a498bb969cd26f46e300a3d31
#
_entry.id   7b92b11a498bb969cd26f46e300a3d31
#
_cell.length_a   1.000
_cell.length_b   1.000
_cell.length_c   1.000
_cell.angle_alpha   90.00
_cell.angle_beta   90.00
_cell.angle_gamma   90.00
#
_symmetry.space_group_name_H-M   'P 1'
#
loop_
_entity.id
_entity.type
_entity.pdbx_description
1 polymer ?
#
loop_
_entity_poly.entity_id
_entity_poly.type
_entity_poly.pdbx_seq_one_letter_code
_entity_poly.pdbx_strand_id
1 'polypeptide(L)'
;MVLFIPYKIDIPMKNPKIIAEIGCNHKGDMLIAKELIKTAATYCNADVVKFQKRCNRELLTFEEYNSPHPHPENSYGDTYGKHREFLEFTIDQHRQLQEWCNEYGIEYSTSVWDVTSAKEICSLKPNLIKVPSACNLNRDLLEYLCEHFEGEIHLSFGMTTHDEEEKIIRFFESKGRNKDLVIYDCTSGYPVPFEDICLLELTRLRELYADRIKAIGFSGHHLGIAVDSAAVALGAEWIERHYTLDRTWKGTDHAASLEPDGVRKLVRDCKAVAKSLTYKKDEILDIEKIQRDKLKKHQVKW
;
A
#
# COMPACT_ATOMS: atom_id res chain seq x y z
N MET A 1 6.21 16.91 -42.75
CA MET A 1 6.49 17.61 -41.47
C MET A 1 5.64 16.91 -40.40
N VAL A 2 6.20 15.88 -39.78
CA VAL A 2 5.51 15.14 -38.67
C VAL A 2 5.64 16.02 -37.44
N LEU A 3 4.53 16.59 -37.00
CA LEU A 3 4.46 17.30 -35.72
C LEU A 3 4.72 16.29 -34.60
N PHE A 4 5.92 16.28 -34.07
CA PHE A 4 6.23 15.68 -32.79
C PHE A 4 5.51 16.52 -31.73
N ILE A 5 4.34 16.09 -31.31
CA ILE A 5 3.76 16.54 -30.05
C ILE A 5 4.56 15.82 -28.96
N PRO A 6 5.38 16.51 -28.17
CA PRO A 6 6.03 15.86 -27.05
C PRO A 6 4.94 15.57 -26.01
N TYR A 7 4.42 14.36 -26.04
CA TYR A 7 3.73 13.81 -24.86
C TYR A 7 4.78 13.71 -23.75
N LYS A 8 4.99 14.80 -23.03
CA LYS A 8 5.74 14.74 -21.78
C LYS A 8 4.83 14.02 -20.77
N ILE A 9 5.03 12.73 -20.65
CA ILE A 9 4.58 12.02 -19.48
C ILE A 9 5.55 12.48 -18.37
N ASP A 10 5.18 13.54 -17.67
CA ASP A 10 5.89 13.99 -16.46
C ASP A 10 5.51 13.03 -15.31
N ILE A 11 6.12 11.84 -15.34
CA ILE A 11 6.08 10.94 -14.18
C ILE A 11 7.22 11.38 -13.27
N PRO A 12 6.95 11.82 -12.06
CA PRO A 12 8.02 12.14 -11.12
C PRO A 12 8.82 10.87 -10.85
N MET A 13 10.13 10.91 -11.20
CA MET A 13 11.04 9.78 -11.07
C MET A 13 11.47 9.59 -9.61
N LYS A 14 10.53 9.32 -8.72
CA LYS A 14 10.84 8.91 -7.35
C LYS A 14 10.91 7.38 -7.30
N ASN A 15 11.86 6.84 -6.54
CA ASN A 15 11.83 5.41 -6.21
C ASN A 15 10.53 5.12 -5.47
N PRO A 16 9.70 4.18 -5.94
CA PRO A 16 8.47 3.83 -5.24
C PRO A 16 8.80 3.22 -3.89
N LYS A 17 8.02 3.55 -2.87
CA LYS A 17 8.07 2.91 -1.56
C LYS A 17 7.16 1.68 -1.53
N ILE A 18 7.65 0.58 -0.99
CA ILE A 18 6.94 -0.69 -0.93
C ILE A 18 6.51 -0.99 0.50
N ILE A 19 5.21 -1.16 0.69
CA ILE A 19 4.59 -1.53 1.96
C ILE A 19 4.29 -3.02 1.95
N ALA A 20 4.93 -3.76 2.85
CA ALA A 20 4.58 -5.14 3.16
C ALA A 20 3.45 -5.13 4.21
N GLU A 21 2.20 -5.31 3.77
CA GLU A 21 1.02 -5.36 4.65
C GLU A 21 0.97 -6.70 5.35
N ILE A 22 1.39 -6.74 6.60
CA ILE A 22 1.29 -7.92 7.47
C ILE A 22 -0.18 -8.14 7.87
N GLY A 23 -0.92 -7.04 8.10
CA GLY A 23 -2.31 -7.13 8.50
C GLY A 23 -2.49 -7.96 9.77
N CYS A 24 -3.23 -9.07 9.65
CA CYS A 24 -3.43 -10.06 10.70
C CYS A 24 -2.63 -11.36 10.47
N ASN A 25 -1.74 -11.41 9.48
CA ASN A 25 -0.97 -12.61 9.13
C ASN A 25 0.04 -13.05 10.21
N HIS A 26 0.20 -12.27 11.27
CA HIS A 26 0.93 -12.64 12.48
C HIS A 26 0.18 -13.64 13.38
N LYS A 27 -1.09 -13.96 13.10
CA LYS A 27 -1.88 -14.98 13.81
C LYS A 27 -2.02 -14.73 15.32
N GLY A 28 -1.97 -13.48 15.78
CA GLY A 28 -1.98 -13.12 17.20
C GLY A 28 -0.68 -13.43 17.95
N ASP A 29 0.38 -13.82 17.25
CA ASP A 29 1.67 -14.22 17.83
C ASP A 29 2.74 -13.16 17.58
N MET A 30 3.30 -12.62 18.66
CA MET A 30 4.35 -11.60 18.62
C MET A 30 5.66 -12.10 18.02
N LEU A 31 6.01 -13.41 18.19
CA LEU A 31 7.24 -13.97 17.61
C LEU A 31 7.10 -14.12 16.09
N ILE A 32 5.93 -14.52 15.61
CA ILE A 32 5.61 -14.53 14.18
C ILE A 32 5.67 -13.10 13.62
N ALA A 33 5.09 -12.13 14.34
CA ALA A 33 5.15 -10.72 13.94
C ALA A 33 6.59 -10.20 13.84
N LYS A 34 7.45 -10.55 14.81
CA LYS A 34 8.89 -10.21 14.78
C LYS A 34 9.60 -10.81 13.57
N GLU A 35 9.35 -12.08 13.26
CA GLU A 35 9.97 -12.74 12.09
C GLU A 35 9.47 -12.15 10.77
N LEU A 36 8.17 -11.77 10.69
CA LEU A 36 7.63 -11.05 9.54
C LEU A 36 8.34 -9.70 9.33
N ILE A 37 8.52 -8.90 10.39
CA ILE A 37 9.25 -7.61 10.34
C ILE A 37 10.69 -7.84 9.86
N LYS A 38 11.43 -8.75 10.53
CA LYS A 38 12.82 -9.06 10.22
C LYS A 38 12.99 -9.49 8.76
N THR A 39 12.17 -10.41 8.30
CA THR A 39 12.23 -10.93 6.93
C THR A 39 11.87 -9.85 5.90
N ALA A 40 10.84 -9.03 6.16
CA ALA A 40 10.49 -7.91 5.30
C ALA A 40 11.64 -6.90 5.16
N ALA A 41 12.32 -6.59 6.28
CA ALA A 41 13.46 -5.67 6.31
C ALA A 41 14.71 -6.24 5.61
N THR A 42 15.18 -7.43 6.08
CA THR A 42 16.53 -7.92 5.77
C THR A 42 16.59 -8.75 4.49
N TYR A 43 15.52 -9.46 4.15
CA TYR A 43 15.47 -10.31 2.96
C TYR A 43 14.69 -9.66 1.81
N CYS A 44 13.52 -9.09 2.12
CA CYS A 44 12.67 -8.50 1.07
C CYS A 44 13.13 -7.10 0.68
N ASN A 45 13.80 -6.37 1.56
CA ASN A 45 14.18 -4.95 1.42
C ASN A 45 12.93 -4.05 1.15
N ALA A 46 11.82 -4.37 1.82
CA ALA A 46 10.64 -3.52 1.83
C ALA A 46 10.93 -2.21 2.59
N ASP A 47 10.23 -1.15 2.25
CA ASP A 47 10.46 0.16 2.87
C ASP A 47 9.64 0.31 4.17
N VAL A 48 8.44 -0.30 4.23
CA VAL A 48 7.50 -0.21 5.35
C VAL A 48 6.88 -1.58 5.63
N VAL A 49 6.64 -1.90 6.89
CA VAL A 49 5.70 -2.95 7.30
C VAL A 49 4.46 -2.33 7.91
N LYS A 50 3.30 -2.89 7.59
CA LYS A 50 2.03 -2.37 8.07
C LYS A 50 1.22 -3.45 8.79
N PHE A 51 0.64 -3.09 9.92
CA PHE A 51 -0.26 -3.90 10.73
C PHE A 51 -1.69 -3.35 10.67
N GLN A 52 -2.57 -3.86 11.50
CA GLN A 52 -3.92 -3.36 11.69
C GLN A 52 -4.20 -3.13 13.18
N LYS A 53 -4.98 -2.09 13.49
CA LYS A 53 -5.48 -1.81 14.82
C LYS A 53 -6.97 -1.51 14.77
N ARG A 54 -7.74 -2.23 15.57
CA ARG A 54 -9.21 -2.16 15.58
C ARG A 54 -9.74 -2.22 17.00
N CYS A 55 -10.77 -1.44 17.31
CA CYS A 55 -11.55 -1.55 18.51
C CYS A 55 -12.89 -2.23 18.20
N ASN A 56 -13.01 -3.52 18.51
CA ASN A 56 -14.20 -4.30 18.15
C ASN A 56 -15.50 -3.75 18.78
N ARG A 57 -15.41 -3.04 19.92
CA ARG A 57 -16.56 -2.41 20.58
C ARG A 57 -17.13 -1.22 19.78
N GLU A 58 -16.30 -0.56 18.95
CA GLU A 58 -16.74 0.52 18.06
C GLU A 58 -17.20 -0.01 16.70
N LEU A 59 -16.65 -1.14 16.26
CA LEU A 59 -16.80 -1.62 14.90
C LEU A 59 -17.87 -2.71 14.72
N LEU A 60 -18.25 -3.40 15.80
CA LEU A 60 -19.19 -4.51 15.74
C LEU A 60 -20.41 -4.23 16.60
N THR A 61 -21.60 -4.48 16.04
CA THR A 61 -22.82 -4.62 16.85
C THR A 61 -22.75 -5.87 17.71
N PHE A 62 -23.64 -5.99 18.69
CA PHE A 62 -23.72 -7.20 19.52
C PHE A 62 -24.01 -8.45 18.69
N GLU A 63 -24.86 -8.34 17.68
CA GLU A 63 -25.21 -9.43 16.76
C GLU A 63 -24.02 -9.85 15.92
N GLU A 64 -23.29 -8.90 15.33
CA GLU A 64 -22.09 -9.16 14.54
C GLU A 64 -20.99 -9.80 15.38
N TYR A 65 -20.77 -9.30 16.60
CA TYR A 65 -19.76 -9.86 17.51
C TYR A 65 -20.03 -11.33 17.83
N ASN A 66 -21.31 -11.69 18.05
CA ASN A 66 -21.74 -13.05 18.42
C ASN A 66 -22.05 -13.94 17.20
N SER A 67 -21.99 -13.42 15.99
CA SER A 67 -22.20 -14.22 14.78
C SER A 67 -21.07 -15.23 14.56
N PRO A 68 -21.32 -16.36 13.87
CA PRO A 68 -20.26 -17.24 13.45
C PRO A 68 -19.37 -16.54 12.41
N HIS A 69 -18.09 -16.93 12.36
CA HIS A 69 -17.20 -16.45 11.31
C HIS A 69 -17.67 -16.92 9.94
N PRO A 70 -17.73 -16.07 8.88
CA PRO A 70 -18.19 -16.45 7.54
C PRO A 70 -17.42 -17.64 6.93
N HIS A 71 -16.18 -17.81 7.33
CA HIS A 71 -15.28 -18.90 6.93
C HIS A 71 -14.74 -19.59 8.19
N PRO A 72 -15.48 -20.59 8.74
CA PRO A 72 -15.12 -21.24 10.01
C PRO A 72 -13.70 -21.85 10.01
N GLU A 73 -13.23 -22.32 8.87
CA GLU A 73 -11.88 -22.87 8.69
C GLU A 73 -10.78 -21.86 8.98
N ASN A 74 -11.05 -20.56 8.80
CA ASN A 74 -10.13 -19.45 9.05
C ASN A 74 -10.31 -18.81 10.44
N SER A 75 -11.31 -19.26 11.21
CA SER A 75 -11.64 -18.63 12.48
C SER A 75 -10.69 -19.01 13.61
N TYR A 76 -10.26 -18.03 14.41
CA TYR A 76 -9.49 -18.19 15.63
C TYR A 76 -10.36 -18.10 16.91
N GLY A 77 -11.69 -18.12 16.79
CA GLY A 77 -12.62 -18.01 17.91
C GLY A 77 -13.98 -18.61 17.57
N ASP A 78 -14.80 -18.85 18.60
CA ASP A 78 -16.15 -19.40 18.46
C ASP A 78 -17.14 -18.41 17.82
N THR A 79 -16.84 -17.11 17.90
CA THR A 79 -17.60 -16.04 17.26
C THR A 79 -16.70 -15.13 16.46
N TYR A 80 -17.28 -14.33 15.56
CA TYR A 80 -16.55 -13.36 14.77
C TYR A 80 -15.82 -12.33 15.64
N GLY A 81 -16.45 -11.85 16.69
CA GLY A 81 -15.83 -10.93 17.64
C GLY A 81 -14.62 -11.54 18.36
N LYS A 82 -14.74 -12.79 18.85
CA LYS A 82 -13.61 -13.48 19.48
C LYS A 82 -12.46 -13.77 18.50
N HIS A 83 -12.79 -14.12 17.24
CA HIS A 83 -11.79 -14.26 16.18
C HIS A 83 -11.00 -12.96 16.01
N ARG A 84 -11.70 -11.81 15.94
CA ARG A 84 -11.05 -10.51 15.80
C ARG A 84 -10.23 -10.15 17.03
N GLU A 85 -10.73 -10.37 18.23
CA GLU A 85 -9.99 -10.13 19.48
C GLU A 85 -8.69 -10.94 19.57
N PHE A 86 -8.72 -12.20 19.13
CA PHE A 86 -7.53 -13.05 19.10
C PHE A 86 -6.41 -12.47 18.22
N LEU A 87 -6.78 -11.78 17.15
CA LEU A 87 -5.85 -11.20 16.18
C LEU A 87 -5.44 -9.75 16.51
N GLU A 88 -6.05 -9.11 17.51
CA GLU A 88 -5.72 -7.73 17.87
C GLU A 88 -4.53 -7.67 18.83
N PHE A 89 -3.56 -6.83 18.49
CA PHE A 89 -2.49 -6.46 19.39
C PHE A 89 -2.86 -5.25 20.25
N THR A 90 -2.42 -5.26 21.49
CA THR A 90 -2.52 -4.13 22.41
C THR A 90 -1.59 -3.00 21.99
N ILE A 91 -1.81 -1.79 22.52
CA ILE A 91 -0.92 -0.65 22.23
C ILE A 91 0.53 -0.90 22.67
N ASP A 92 0.74 -1.63 23.77
CA ASP A 92 2.09 -1.98 24.22
C ASP A 92 2.76 -2.99 23.26
N GLN A 93 1.99 -3.92 22.70
CA GLN A 93 2.48 -4.79 21.64
C GLN A 93 2.81 -4.01 20.37
N HIS A 94 1.99 -3.04 19.94
CA HIS A 94 2.30 -2.15 18.83
C HIS A 94 3.57 -1.32 19.06
N ARG A 95 3.80 -0.85 20.31
CA ARG A 95 5.07 -0.19 20.68
C ARG A 95 6.25 -1.14 20.49
N GLN A 96 6.13 -2.38 20.91
CA GLN A 96 7.17 -3.39 20.72
C GLN A 96 7.40 -3.70 19.22
N LEU A 97 6.34 -3.72 18.39
CA LEU A 97 6.48 -3.88 16.93
C LEU A 97 7.26 -2.71 16.33
N GLN A 98 6.97 -1.48 16.76
CA GLN A 98 7.70 -0.29 16.31
C GLN A 98 9.18 -0.32 16.73
N GLU A 99 9.49 -0.79 17.95
CA GLU A 99 10.87 -0.98 18.41
C GLU A 99 11.62 -1.99 17.55
N TRP A 100 11.00 -3.13 17.20
CA TRP A 100 11.59 -4.10 16.29
C TRP A 100 11.76 -3.57 14.87
N CYS A 101 10.83 -2.77 14.38
CA CYS A 101 11.00 -2.10 13.09
C CYS A 101 12.24 -1.18 13.10
N ASN A 102 12.43 -0.42 14.17
CA ASN A 102 13.61 0.42 14.34
C ASN A 102 14.91 -0.41 14.43
N GLU A 103 14.88 -1.55 15.16
CA GLU A 103 16.00 -2.49 15.27
C GLU A 103 16.45 -3.01 13.90
N TYR A 104 15.49 -3.36 13.03
CA TYR A 104 15.78 -3.91 11.70
C TYR A 104 15.88 -2.86 10.60
N GLY A 105 15.68 -1.58 10.90
CA GLY A 105 15.81 -0.48 9.95
C GLY A 105 14.70 -0.44 8.90
N ILE A 106 13.47 -0.83 9.25
CA ILE A 106 12.27 -0.73 8.41
C ILE A 106 11.24 0.19 9.08
N GLU A 107 10.47 0.92 8.28
CA GLU A 107 9.46 1.82 8.81
C GLU A 107 8.23 1.06 9.30
N TYR A 108 7.74 1.42 10.51
CA TYR A 108 6.51 0.89 11.09
C TYR A 108 5.30 1.70 10.64
N SER A 109 4.21 1.02 10.31
CA SER A 109 2.89 1.61 10.09
C SER A 109 1.79 0.67 10.56
N THR A 110 0.57 1.20 10.65
CA THR A 110 -0.63 0.41 10.92
C THR A 110 -1.86 1.05 10.30
N SER A 111 -2.85 0.22 9.95
CA SER A 111 -4.18 0.69 9.59
C SER A 111 -5.00 0.92 10.85
N VAL A 112 -5.66 2.07 10.96
CA VAL A 112 -6.61 2.37 12.04
C VAL A 112 -8.03 2.35 11.47
N TRP A 113 -8.95 1.68 12.17
CA TRP A 113 -10.29 1.43 11.68
C TRP A 113 -11.36 2.28 12.38
N ASP A 114 -10.98 2.88 13.52
CA ASP A 114 -11.87 3.60 14.43
C ASP A 114 -11.10 4.68 15.20
N VAL A 115 -11.83 5.53 15.91
CA VAL A 115 -11.25 6.67 16.64
C VAL A 115 -10.40 6.22 17.84
N THR A 116 -10.80 5.16 18.54
CA THR A 116 -10.00 4.60 19.65
C THR A 116 -8.67 4.08 19.15
N SER A 117 -8.67 3.32 18.06
CA SER A 117 -7.44 2.83 17.43
C SER A 117 -6.55 3.97 16.93
N ALA A 118 -7.13 5.04 16.37
CA ALA A 118 -6.38 6.22 15.97
C ALA A 118 -5.72 6.92 17.17
N LYS A 119 -6.45 7.09 18.29
CA LYS A 119 -5.91 7.66 19.53
C LYS A 119 -4.72 6.87 20.06
N GLU A 120 -4.86 5.56 20.12
CA GLU A 120 -3.80 4.67 20.59
C GLU A 120 -2.56 4.77 19.69
N ILE A 121 -2.72 4.64 18.37
CA ILE A 121 -1.59 4.64 17.43
C ILE A 121 -0.93 6.02 17.31
N CYS A 122 -1.68 7.12 17.34
CA CYS A 122 -1.10 8.47 17.37
C CYS A 122 -0.17 8.67 18.57
N SER A 123 -0.43 8.00 19.71
CA SER A 123 0.45 8.07 20.88
C SER A 123 1.85 7.49 20.65
N LEU A 124 2.02 6.61 19.68
CA LEU A 124 3.31 6.03 19.25
C LEU A 124 4.07 6.94 18.28
N LYS A 125 3.41 7.98 17.74
CA LYS A 125 3.98 8.95 16.78
C LYS A 125 4.68 8.26 15.59
N PRO A 126 4.01 7.33 14.85
CA PRO A 126 4.59 6.78 13.63
C PRO A 126 4.70 7.88 12.56
N ASN A 127 5.51 7.68 11.52
CA ASN A 127 5.61 8.66 10.43
C ASN A 127 4.39 8.62 9.51
N LEU A 128 3.71 7.48 9.40
CA LEU A 128 2.50 7.33 8.58
C LEU A 128 1.47 6.42 9.24
N ILE A 129 0.19 6.75 9.03
CA ILE A 129 -0.97 5.95 9.44
C ILE A 129 -1.85 5.71 8.23
N LYS A 130 -2.42 4.48 8.11
CA LYS A 130 -3.34 4.14 7.04
C LYS A 130 -4.80 4.15 7.51
N VAL A 131 -5.66 4.72 6.68
CA VAL A 131 -7.11 4.55 6.73
C VAL A 131 -7.50 3.54 5.64
N PRO A 132 -8.02 2.35 5.98
CA PRO A 132 -8.42 1.36 4.99
C PRO A 132 -9.69 1.79 4.26
N SER A 133 -9.96 1.20 3.08
CA SER A 133 -11.16 1.50 2.27
C SER A 133 -12.47 1.40 3.06
N ALA A 134 -12.55 0.45 4.00
CA ALA A 134 -13.75 0.26 4.82
C ALA A 134 -14.08 1.43 5.76
N CYS A 135 -13.13 2.31 6.03
CA CYS A 135 -13.26 3.41 6.99
C CYS A 135 -13.01 4.79 6.39
N ASN A 136 -12.81 4.88 5.07
CA ASN A 136 -12.44 6.13 4.41
C ASN A 136 -13.54 7.21 4.43
N LEU A 137 -14.78 6.84 4.74
CA LEU A 137 -15.91 7.75 4.94
C LEU A 137 -16.22 8.01 6.43
N ASN A 138 -15.46 7.43 7.35
CA ASN A 138 -15.63 7.70 8.78
C ASN A 138 -15.10 9.10 9.12
N ARG A 139 -15.99 10.09 9.11
CA ARG A 139 -15.65 11.49 9.31
C ARG A 139 -14.95 11.76 10.63
N ASP A 140 -15.40 11.13 11.72
CA ASP A 140 -14.85 11.36 13.06
C ASP A 140 -13.40 10.84 13.13
N LEU A 141 -13.12 9.70 12.47
CA LEU A 141 -11.78 9.16 12.33
C LEU A 141 -10.86 10.10 11.53
N LEU A 142 -11.33 10.57 10.36
CA LEU A 142 -10.55 11.48 9.52
C LEU A 142 -10.30 12.82 10.21
N GLU A 143 -11.30 13.36 10.92
CA GLU A 143 -11.18 14.61 11.68
C GLU A 143 -10.15 14.45 12.81
N TYR A 144 -10.25 13.35 13.57
CA TYR A 144 -9.28 13.08 14.63
C TYR A 144 -7.84 13.02 14.11
N LEU A 145 -7.61 12.29 13.00
CA LEU A 145 -6.28 12.20 12.39
C LEU A 145 -5.77 13.56 11.88
N CYS A 146 -6.63 14.36 11.24
CA CYS A 146 -6.25 15.70 10.79
C CYS A 146 -5.81 16.62 11.93
N GLU A 147 -6.43 16.49 13.11
CA GLU A 147 -6.21 17.38 14.24
C GLU A 147 -5.11 16.92 15.21
N HIS A 148 -4.82 15.61 15.27
CA HIS A 148 -3.97 15.04 16.32
C HIS A 148 -2.80 14.21 15.79
N PHE A 149 -2.68 14.02 14.47
CA PHE A 149 -1.58 13.29 13.87
C PHE A 149 -0.76 14.21 12.95
N GLU A 150 0.55 14.29 13.17
CA GLU A 150 1.44 15.18 12.39
C GLU A 150 2.06 14.50 11.15
N GLY A 151 1.98 13.16 11.06
CA GLY A 151 2.58 12.37 9.96
C GLY A 151 1.73 12.29 8.71
N GLU A 152 2.14 11.44 7.78
CA GLU A 152 1.43 11.18 6.53
C GLU A 152 0.17 10.35 6.77
N ILE A 153 -0.96 10.76 6.21
CA ILE A 153 -2.21 10.01 6.25
C ILE A 153 -2.37 9.31 4.91
N HIS A 154 -2.34 8.00 4.93
CA HIS A 154 -2.55 7.16 3.76
C HIS A 154 -4.00 6.68 3.73
N LEU A 155 -4.69 6.75 2.59
CA LEU A 155 -6.11 6.43 2.49
C LEU A 155 -6.40 5.67 1.18
N SER A 156 -7.08 4.53 1.26
CA SER A 156 -7.48 3.74 0.09
C SER A 156 -8.89 4.08 -0.38
N PHE A 157 -9.07 4.10 -1.72
CA PHE A 157 -10.35 4.42 -2.38
C PHE A 157 -11.16 3.19 -2.83
N GLY A 158 -10.82 1.98 -2.35
CA GLY A 158 -11.69 0.82 -2.60
C GLY A 158 -13.12 1.07 -2.11
N MET A 159 -14.12 0.56 -2.84
CA MET A 159 -15.56 0.71 -2.52
C MET A 159 -16.01 2.19 -2.40
N THR A 160 -15.38 3.10 -3.11
CA THR A 160 -15.62 4.54 -3.02
C THR A 160 -16.09 5.06 -4.38
N THR A 161 -17.14 5.86 -4.40
CA THR A 161 -17.61 6.53 -5.62
C THR A 161 -16.76 7.77 -5.91
N HIS A 162 -16.72 8.23 -7.17
CA HIS A 162 -16.00 9.45 -7.56
C HIS A 162 -16.44 10.71 -6.78
N ASP A 163 -17.72 10.78 -6.43
CA ASP A 163 -18.27 11.89 -5.63
C ASP A 163 -17.77 11.83 -4.17
N GLU A 164 -17.62 10.63 -3.62
CA GLU A 164 -17.05 10.43 -2.29
C GLU A 164 -15.54 10.71 -2.27
N GLU A 165 -14.79 10.30 -3.32
CA GLU A 165 -13.38 10.66 -3.47
C GLU A 165 -13.17 12.17 -3.38
N GLU A 166 -13.93 12.93 -4.18
CA GLU A 166 -13.85 14.39 -4.19
C GLU A 166 -14.23 15.01 -2.83
N LYS A 167 -15.23 14.45 -2.14
CA LYS A 167 -15.59 14.89 -0.78
C LYS A 167 -14.47 14.65 0.22
N ILE A 168 -13.79 13.51 0.14
CA ILE A 168 -12.63 13.20 1.00
C ILE A 168 -11.50 14.20 0.72
N ILE A 169 -11.15 14.42 -0.54
CA ILE A 169 -10.07 15.36 -0.89
C ILE A 169 -10.38 16.77 -0.38
N ARG A 170 -11.61 17.28 -0.63
CA ARG A 170 -12.04 18.60 -0.13
C ARG A 170 -12.04 18.68 1.40
N PHE A 171 -12.38 17.59 2.07
CA PHE A 171 -12.30 17.54 3.52
C PHE A 171 -10.85 17.77 4.01
N PHE A 172 -9.87 17.05 3.45
CA PHE A 172 -8.46 17.24 3.79
C PHE A 172 -7.94 18.63 3.43
N GLU A 173 -8.37 19.19 2.30
CA GLU A 173 -8.08 20.58 1.91
C GLU A 173 -8.63 21.58 2.93
N SER A 174 -9.85 21.39 3.39
CA SER A 174 -10.49 22.26 4.39
C SER A 174 -9.79 22.24 5.75
N LYS A 175 -9.10 21.12 6.08
CA LYS A 175 -8.29 20.94 7.29
C LYS A 175 -6.82 21.35 7.09
N GLY A 176 -6.42 21.75 5.86
CA GLY A 176 -5.02 22.09 5.53
C GLY A 176 -4.05 20.90 5.58
N ARG A 177 -4.58 19.65 5.47
CA ARG A 177 -3.82 18.40 5.60
C ARG A 177 -3.71 17.62 4.28
N ASN A 178 -4.17 18.21 3.18
CA ASN A 178 -4.12 17.56 1.88
C ASN A 178 -2.69 17.30 1.38
N LYS A 179 -1.71 18.10 1.79
CA LYS A 179 -0.29 17.88 1.44
C LYS A 179 0.41 16.81 2.27
N ASP A 180 -0.27 16.24 3.25
CA ASP A 180 0.15 15.06 4.01
C ASP A 180 -0.63 13.80 3.58
N LEU A 181 -1.60 13.94 2.67
CA LEU A 181 -2.47 12.87 2.21
C LEU A 181 -1.85 12.08 1.06
N VAL A 182 -1.76 10.75 1.21
CA VAL A 182 -1.44 9.79 0.16
C VAL A 182 -2.69 8.96 -0.12
N ILE A 183 -3.20 8.99 -1.35
CA ILE A 183 -4.36 8.16 -1.74
C ILE A 183 -3.92 6.92 -2.50
N TYR A 184 -4.71 5.84 -2.42
CA TYR A 184 -4.42 4.60 -3.13
C TYR A 184 -5.56 4.24 -4.07
N ASP A 185 -5.22 3.98 -5.33
CA ASP A 185 -6.05 3.16 -6.19
C ASP A 185 -6.13 1.75 -5.61
N CYS A 186 -7.34 1.24 -5.42
CA CYS A 186 -7.59 -0.02 -4.75
C CYS A 186 -8.93 -0.62 -5.17
N THR A 187 -8.93 -1.87 -5.58
CA THR A 187 -10.16 -2.68 -5.67
C THR A 187 -10.22 -3.63 -4.48
N SER A 188 -11.32 -3.55 -3.72
CA SER A 188 -11.53 -4.38 -2.52
C SER A 188 -12.10 -5.74 -2.92
N GLY A 189 -11.22 -6.71 -3.10
CA GLY A 189 -11.51 -8.13 -3.39
C GLY A 189 -10.28 -8.98 -3.04
N TYR A 190 -10.45 -10.25 -2.65
CA TYR A 190 -9.36 -11.07 -2.10
C TYR A 190 -9.43 -12.52 -2.59
N PRO A 191 -8.79 -12.88 -3.74
CA PRO A 191 -8.03 -12.04 -4.68
C PRO A 191 -8.94 -11.30 -5.67
N VAL A 192 -8.42 -10.21 -6.27
CA VAL A 192 -9.07 -9.47 -7.35
C VAL A 192 -8.72 -10.12 -8.70
N PRO A 193 -9.69 -10.44 -9.58
CA PRO A 193 -9.42 -10.81 -10.97
C PRO A 193 -8.73 -9.68 -11.73
N PHE A 194 -7.93 -10.00 -12.75
CA PHE A 194 -7.14 -8.99 -13.46
C PHE A 194 -8.02 -7.94 -14.16
N GLU A 195 -9.15 -8.32 -14.69
CA GLU A 195 -10.14 -7.43 -15.33
C GLU A 195 -10.77 -6.40 -14.40
N ASP A 196 -10.83 -6.71 -13.09
CA ASP A 196 -11.45 -5.87 -12.06
C ASP A 196 -10.42 -4.97 -11.32
N ILE A 197 -9.13 -5.05 -11.67
CA ILE A 197 -8.09 -4.19 -11.05
C ILE A 197 -8.26 -2.74 -11.47
N CYS A 198 -8.75 -2.49 -12.68
CA CYS A 198 -9.01 -1.15 -13.23
C CYS A 198 -7.79 -0.22 -13.17
N LEU A 199 -6.59 -0.72 -13.46
CA LEU A 199 -5.30 -0.05 -13.25
C LEU A 199 -5.20 1.36 -13.87
N LEU A 200 -6.01 1.70 -14.88
CA LEU A 200 -6.05 3.03 -15.48
C LEU A 200 -6.67 4.09 -14.55
N GLU A 201 -7.32 3.68 -13.46
CA GLU A 201 -7.76 4.61 -12.41
C GLU A 201 -6.59 5.39 -11.80
N LEU A 202 -5.39 4.82 -11.75
CA LEU A 202 -4.17 5.56 -11.38
C LEU A 202 -3.95 6.81 -12.25
N THR A 203 -4.19 6.69 -13.55
CA THR A 203 -4.07 7.85 -14.48
C THR A 203 -5.14 8.89 -14.17
N ARG A 204 -6.41 8.46 -14.00
CA ARG A 204 -7.51 9.34 -13.62
C ARG A 204 -7.25 10.07 -12.30
N LEU A 205 -6.84 9.34 -11.26
CA LEU A 205 -6.53 9.93 -9.94
C LEU A 205 -5.38 10.95 -10.03
N ARG A 206 -4.36 10.66 -10.84
CA ARG A 206 -3.25 11.59 -11.06
C ARG A 206 -3.70 12.87 -11.76
N GLU A 207 -4.49 12.76 -12.83
CA GLU A 207 -5.02 13.91 -13.56
C GLU A 207 -5.88 14.81 -12.67
N LEU A 208 -6.65 14.23 -11.74
CA LEU A 208 -7.56 14.96 -10.87
C LEU A 208 -6.91 15.51 -9.59
N TYR A 209 -5.96 14.77 -9.01
CA TYR A 209 -5.56 15.02 -7.63
C TYR A 209 -4.05 15.20 -7.40
N ALA A 210 -3.15 14.91 -8.36
CA ALA A 210 -1.70 14.96 -8.12
C ALA A 210 -1.21 16.32 -7.58
N ASP A 211 -1.76 17.42 -8.09
CA ASP A 211 -1.41 18.77 -7.62
C ASP A 211 -2.09 19.16 -6.30
N ARG A 212 -3.07 18.39 -5.84
CA ARG A 212 -3.88 18.68 -4.65
C ARG A 212 -3.39 17.95 -3.41
N ILE A 213 -2.74 16.81 -3.57
CA ILE A 213 -2.32 15.89 -2.49
C ILE A 213 -0.81 15.69 -2.46
N LYS A 214 -0.33 14.80 -1.60
CA LYS A 214 1.11 14.47 -1.46
C LYS A 214 1.58 13.48 -2.51
N ALA A 215 0.87 12.36 -2.66
CA ALA A 215 1.27 11.27 -3.55
C ALA A 215 0.10 10.32 -3.84
N ILE A 216 0.27 9.48 -4.86
CA ILE A 216 -0.68 8.43 -5.23
C ILE A 216 0.03 7.08 -5.18
N GLY A 217 -0.63 6.10 -4.59
CA GLY A 217 -0.17 4.73 -4.50
C GLY A 217 -1.15 3.75 -5.16
N PHE A 218 -0.74 2.50 -5.18
CA PHE A 218 -1.53 1.36 -5.61
C PHE A 218 -1.55 0.30 -4.49
N SER A 219 -2.75 -0.11 -4.06
CA SER A 219 -2.94 -1.19 -3.07
C SER A 219 -3.58 -2.38 -3.78
N GLY A 220 -2.75 -3.38 -4.12
CA GLY A 220 -3.13 -4.48 -4.98
C GLY A 220 -3.46 -5.76 -4.20
N HIS A 221 -4.58 -6.43 -4.59
CA HIS A 221 -5.02 -7.71 -4.02
C HIS A 221 -5.09 -8.84 -5.07
N HIS A 222 -4.43 -8.65 -6.21
CA HIS A 222 -4.33 -9.61 -7.31
C HIS A 222 -3.25 -10.68 -7.08
N LEU A 223 -3.28 -11.74 -7.86
CA LEU A 223 -2.22 -12.77 -7.84
C LEU A 223 -0.99 -12.31 -8.66
N GLY A 224 0.21 -12.65 -8.18
CA GLY A 224 1.46 -12.27 -8.84
C GLY A 224 1.86 -10.81 -8.58
N ILE A 225 2.83 -10.30 -9.34
CA ILE A 225 3.46 -8.98 -9.13
C ILE A 225 3.58 -8.13 -10.41
N ALA A 226 3.09 -8.63 -11.55
CA ALA A 226 3.26 -7.94 -12.83
C ALA A 226 2.53 -6.59 -12.88
N VAL A 227 1.32 -6.54 -12.30
CA VAL A 227 0.48 -5.34 -12.26
C VAL A 227 1.12 -4.24 -11.41
N ASP A 228 1.82 -4.58 -10.33
CA ASP A 228 2.51 -3.60 -9.48
C ASP A 228 3.59 -2.84 -10.26
N SER A 229 4.33 -3.53 -11.12
CA SER A 229 5.32 -2.91 -12.00
C SER A 229 4.68 -1.96 -13.02
N ALA A 230 3.50 -2.33 -13.54
CA ALA A 230 2.71 -1.46 -14.42
C ALA A 230 2.15 -0.25 -13.65
N ALA A 231 1.71 -0.42 -12.40
CA ALA A 231 1.28 0.67 -11.53
C ALA A 231 2.39 1.72 -11.36
N VAL A 232 3.63 1.28 -11.12
CA VAL A 232 4.80 2.18 -11.07
C VAL A 232 4.99 2.91 -12.39
N ALA A 233 4.85 2.22 -13.53
CA ALA A 233 4.96 2.84 -14.84
C ALA A 233 3.86 3.87 -15.11
N LEU A 234 2.68 3.71 -14.51
CA LEU A 234 1.58 4.68 -14.52
C LEU A 234 1.74 5.79 -13.47
N GLY A 235 2.80 5.74 -12.66
CA GLY A 235 3.17 6.79 -11.72
C GLY A 235 2.75 6.57 -10.28
N ALA A 236 2.47 5.35 -9.86
CA ALA A 236 2.32 5.03 -8.45
C ALA A 236 3.65 5.24 -7.70
N GLU A 237 3.62 6.05 -6.65
CA GLU A 237 4.77 6.35 -5.79
C GLU A 237 4.84 5.39 -4.58
N TRP A 238 3.75 4.71 -4.28
CA TRP A 238 3.61 3.74 -3.20
C TRP A 238 2.94 2.48 -3.72
N ILE A 239 3.48 1.31 -3.35
CA ILE A 239 2.90 0.00 -3.65
C ILE A 239 2.66 -0.73 -2.34
N GLU A 240 1.43 -1.15 -2.11
CA GLU A 240 1.03 -1.91 -0.93
C GLU A 240 0.55 -3.30 -1.32
N ARG A 241 1.11 -4.33 -0.70
CA ARG A 241 0.73 -5.73 -0.91
C ARG A 241 0.69 -6.50 0.39
N HIS A 242 -0.35 -7.32 0.57
CA HIS A 242 -0.41 -8.27 1.68
C HIS A 242 0.79 -9.21 1.66
N TYR A 243 1.33 -9.47 2.85
CA TYR A 243 2.56 -10.22 3.08
C TYR A 243 2.39 -11.27 4.18
N THR A 244 2.89 -12.48 3.93
CA THR A 244 2.91 -13.60 4.89
C THR A 244 4.20 -14.40 4.75
N LEU A 245 4.56 -15.16 5.79
CA LEU A 245 5.66 -16.13 5.67
C LEU A 245 5.23 -17.40 4.93
N ASP A 246 3.94 -17.77 5.02
CA ASP A 246 3.42 -18.97 4.41
C ASP A 246 1.93 -18.79 4.04
N ARG A 247 1.62 -18.93 2.76
CA ARG A 247 0.27 -18.77 2.21
C ARG A 247 -0.69 -19.89 2.62
N THR A 248 -0.17 -20.99 3.13
CA THR A 248 -0.99 -22.15 3.56
C THR A 248 -1.49 -22.03 4.99
N TRP A 249 -1.02 -21.01 5.73
CA TRP A 249 -1.43 -20.78 7.09
C TRP A 249 -2.92 -20.43 7.18
N LYS A 250 -3.49 -20.80 8.33
CA LYS A 250 -4.87 -20.46 8.67
C LYS A 250 -5.03 -18.94 8.83
N GLY A 251 -6.04 -18.38 8.16
CA GLY A 251 -6.38 -16.95 8.20
C GLY A 251 -6.94 -16.49 6.85
N THR A 252 -7.63 -15.35 6.83
CA THR A 252 -8.34 -14.86 5.65
C THR A 252 -7.42 -14.29 4.57
N ASP A 253 -6.29 -13.70 4.97
CA ASP A 253 -5.45 -12.90 4.08
C ASP A 253 -4.25 -13.67 3.50
N HIS A 254 -3.86 -14.80 4.13
CA HIS A 254 -2.66 -15.55 3.75
C HIS A 254 -2.68 -15.99 2.28
N ALA A 255 -3.79 -16.55 1.80
CA ALA A 255 -3.89 -17.09 0.44
C ALA A 255 -3.68 -16.03 -0.65
N ALA A 256 -4.12 -14.79 -0.41
CA ALA A 256 -3.96 -13.65 -1.33
C ALA A 256 -2.64 -12.88 -1.14
N SER A 257 -1.88 -13.20 -0.08
CA SER A 257 -0.63 -12.53 0.25
C SER A 257 0.54 -12.97 -0.60
N LEU A 258 1.57 -12.13 -0.67
CA LEU A 258 2.88 -12.51 -1.18
C LEU A 258 3.72 -13.14 -0.06
N GLU A 259 4.49 -14.16 -0.41
CA GLU A 259 5.55 -14.72 0.44
C GLU A 259 6.86 -13.92 0.29
N PRO A 260 7.87 -14.15 1.14
CA PRO A 260 9.11 -13.37 1.15
C PRO A 260 9.76 -13.20 -0.21
N ASP A 261 9.86 -14.27 -1.00
CA ASP A 261 10.47 -14.21 -2.34
C ASP A 261 9.63 -13.38 -3.32
N GLY A 262 8.29 -13.41 -3.16
CA GLY A 262 7.36 -12.55 -3.93
C GLY A 262 7.59 -11.08 -3.63
N VAL A 263 7.65 -10.69 -2.35
CA VAL A 263 7.89 -9.30 -1.94
C VAL A 263 9.29 -8.84 -2.38
N ARG A 264 10.33 -9.67 -2.22
CA ARG A 264 11.69 -9.36 -2.67
C ARG A 264 11.74 -9.07 -4.18
N LYS A 265 11.06 -9.90 -4.98
CA LYS A 265 10.95 -9.68 -6.44
C LYS A 265 10.16 -8.41 -6.76
N LEU A 266 9.05 -8.17 -6.06
CA LEU A 266 8.26 -6.95 -6.19
C LEU A 266 9.12 -5.70 -5.97
N VAL A 267 9.86 -5.64 -4.87
CA VAL A 267 10.76 -4.51 -4.55
C VAL A 267 11.79 -4.29 -5.64
N ARG A 268 12.45 -5.38 -6.09
CA ARG A 268 13.44 -5.34 -7.18
C ARG A 268 12.84 -4.78 -8.47
N ASP A 269 11.70 -5.33 -8.88
CA ASP A 269 11.11 -5.03 -10.20
C ASP A 269 10.51 -3.63 -10.23
N CYS A 270 9.81 -3.20 -9.19
CA CYS A 270 9.29 -1.83 -9.07
C CYS A 270 10.42 -0.79 -9.09
N LYS A 271 11.50 -1.01 -8.32
CA LYS A 271 12.67 -0.11 -8.32
C LYS A 271 13.42 -0.12 -9.66
N ALA A 272 13.46 -1.26 -10.37
CA ALA A 272 14.06 -1.35 -11.72
C ALA A 272 13.20 -0.61 -12.75
N VAL A 273 11.87 -0.79 -12.74
CA VAL A 273 10.96 -0.06 -13.62
C VAL A 273 11.11 1.44 -13.40
N ALA A 274 11.05 1.93 -12.16
CA ALA A 274 11.20 3.35 -11.86
C ALA A 274 12.50 3.95 -12.44
N LYS A 275 13.63 3.23 -12.32
CA LYS A 275 14.91 3.66 -12.90
C LYS A 275 14.91 3.67 -14.42
N SER A 276 14.08 2.88 -15.07
CA SER A 276 14.01 2.78 -16.53
C SER A 276 13.09 3.83 -17.17
N LEU A 277 12.25 4.51 -16.38
CA LEU A 277 11.32 5.55 -16.85
C LEU A 277 12.07 6.85 -17.15
N THR A 278 12.94 6.81 -18.18
CA THR A 278 13.75 7.95 -18.62
C THR A 278 13.68 8.10 -20.13
N TYR A 279 13.81 9.33 -20.62
CA TYR A 279 14.04 9.58 -22.03
C TYR A 279 15.53 9.45 -22.35
N LYS A 280 15.87 9.08 -23.60
CA LYS A 280 17.26 9.14 -24.07
C LYS A 280 17.79 10.57 -23.95
N LYS A 281 18.97 10.73 -23.35
CA LYS A 281 19.66 12.02 -23.24
C LYS A 281 20.18 12.50 -24.60
N ASP A 282 20.63 11.53 -25.40
CA ASP A 282 21.16 11.73 -26.76
C ASP A 282 20.44 10.77 -27.71
N GLU A 283 20.37 11.11 -29.02
CA GLU A 283 19.75 10.23 -30.03
C GLU A 283 20.41 8.84 -30.07
N ILE A 284 21.72 8.78 -29.78
CA ILE A 284 22.51 7.55 -29.69
C ILE A 284 23.28 7.59 -28.38
N LEU A 285 22.92 6.71 -27.45
CA LEU A 285 23.59 6.59 -26.15
C LEU A 285 25.02 6.04 -26.33
N ASP A 286 25.93 6.38 -25.42
CA ASP A 286 27.34 5.92 -25.48
C ASP A 286 27.46 4.39 -25.56
N ILE A 287 26.61 3.67 -24.81
CA ILE A 287 26.54 2.20 -24.86
C ILE A 287 26.13 1.69 -26.26
N GLU A 288 25.37 2.46 -27.04
CA GLU A 288 24.93 2.11 -28.39
C GLU A 288 25.98 2.43 -29.44
N LYS A 289 26.85 3.43 -29.20
CA LYS A 289 27.89 3.86 -30.16
C LYS A 289 28.81 2.71 -30.59
N ILE A 290 29.29 1.94 -29.60
CA ILE A 290 30.15 0.77 -29.84
C ILE A 290 29.45 -0.28 -30.71
N GLN A 291 28.16 -0.54 -30.43
CA GLN A 291 27.40 -1.51 -31.21
C GLN A 291 27.04 -0.98 -32.60
N ARG A 292 26.78 0.32 -32.72
CA ARG A 292 26.53 0.97 -33.99
C ARG A 292 27.70 0.82 -34.94
N ASP A 293 28.94 1.09 -34.47
CA ASP A 293 30.17 0.99 -35.28
C ASP A 293 30.43 -0.46 -35.71
N LYS A 294 30.13 -1.42 -34.87
CA LYS A 294 30.28 -2.85 -35.18
C LYS A 294 29.25 -3.37 -36.17
N LEU A 295 27.99 -3.00 -36.02
CA LEU A 295 26.86 -3.70 -36.61
C LEU A 295 26.23 -2.94 -37.79
N LYS A 296 26.25 -1.59 -37.81
CA LYS A 296 25.69 -0.78 -38.91
C LYS A 296 26.67 -0.58 -40.03
N LYS A 297 27.15 -1.67 -40.63
CA LYS A 297 28.12 -1.64 -41.75
C LYS A 297 27.51 -1.24 -43.11
N HIS A 298 26.22 -1.44 -43.29
CA HIS A 298 25.51 -1.08 -44.51
C HIS A 298 24.53 0.05 -44.20
N GLN A 299 24.89 1.28 -44.60
CA GLN A 299 24.01 2.44 -44.49
C GLN A 299 23.34 2.69 -45.85
N VAL A 300 22.02 2.58 -45.88
CA VAL A 300 21.24 3.04 -47.04
C VAL A 300 21.07 4.54 -46.90
N LYS A 301 21.45 5.31 -47.91
CA LYS A 301 21.08 6.73 -48.01
C LYS A 301 19.62 6.82 -48.45
N TRP A 302 18.78 7.29 -47.58
CA TRP A 302 17.36 7.53 -47.85
C TRP A 302 17.15 8.85 -48.55
#